data_5c1c2d470ab8996b5bae66e0e6ba503a
#
_entry.id   5c1c2d470ab8996b5bae66e0e6ba503a
#
_cell.length_a   1.000
_cell.length_b   1.000
_cell.length_c   1.000
_cell.angle_alpha   90.00
_cell.angle_beta   90.00
_cell.angle_gamma   90.00
#
_symmetry.space_group_name_H-M   'P 1'
#
loop_
_entity.id
_entity.type
_entity.pdbx_description
1 polymer ?
#
loop_
_entity_poly.entity_id
_entity_poly.type
_entity_poly.pdbx_seq_one_letter_code
_entity_poly.pdbx_strand_id
1 'polypeptide(L)'
;MGYFHPMDKSIKFTGVNSIKFNQQFYDESACFEYLAAIKWPDQTYTCKKCGHSKYCKGKKPFSRRCIRCRYDESPTAGTMFDKCKFSLLVAFHIVFKISTKKKGMSSLELSHEFELRQPTCWEFKWKVQQAMQSSKQYPLNGEVYVDEFFIGGPEDQKRGRSKGDKRLVIIALEKVEEGVGRAYAQIIEAASAEEFTPFFTSYINNQAQVITDQWPGYSPLKKEYKNLKQIPSDNGKNFPDLHIHIMNLKGWLRGIHHHCSKERLQGYLDEYHYRYNRRNNMDTVFHKLIVKMATNDPKRLNQEINRAT
;
A
#
# COMPACT_ATOMS: atom_id res chain seq x y z
N MET A 1 17.62 -37.68 -13.00
CA MET A 1 16.16 -37.69 -12.71
C MET A 1 15.95 -36.95 -11.41
N GLY A 2 15.60 -35.68 -11.47
CA GLY A 2 15.31 -34.85 -10.28
C GLY A 2 13.83 -34.95 -9.98
N TYR A 3 13.50 -35.49 -8.83
CA TYR A 3 12.14 -35.56 -8.32
C TYR A 3 11.61 -34.16 -8.11
N PHE A 4 10.71 -33.68 -8.98
CA PHE A 4 9.83 -32.59 -8.68
C PHE A 4 8.76 -33.10 -7.70
N HIS A 5 8.86 -32.73 -6.44
CA HIS A 5 7.75 -32.91 -5.52
C HIS A 5 6.56 -32.10 -6.05
N PRO A 6 5.35 -32.66 -6.08
CA PRO A 6 4.16 -31.90 -6.39
C PRO A 6 4.03 -30.81 -5.32
N MET A 7 4.04 -29.54 -5.74
CA MET A 7 3.91 -28.41 -4.83
C MET A 7 2.58 -28.50 -4.10
N ASP A 8 2.67 -28.71 -2.79
CA ASP A 8 1.54 -28.68 -1.87
C ASP A 8 0.80 -27.35 -1.98
N LYS A 9 -0.55 -27.38 -1.98
CA LYS A 9 -1.43 -26.21 -2.12
C LYS A 9 -1.30 -25.16 -1.01
N SER A 10 -0.34 -25.31 -0.09
CA SER A 10 -0.17 -24.47 1.12
C SER A 10 1.09 -23.61 1.17
N ILE A 11 1.66 -23.17 0.06
CA ILE A 11 2.84 -22.26 0.08
C ILE A 11 2.51 -20.90 0.71
N LYS A 12 1.24 -20.56 0.83
CA LYS A 12 0.79 -19.29 1.39
C LYS A 12 1.23 -19.12 2.85
N PHE A 13 2.10 -18.15 3.12
CA PHE A 13 2.42 -17.77 4.49
C PHE A 13 1.22 -17.14 5.19
N THR A 14 0.93 -17.62 6.40
CA THR A 14 -0.16 -17.10 7.24
C THR A 14 0.36 -16.88 8.66
N GLY A 15 0.29 -15.64 9.14
CA GLY A 15 0.69 -15.26 10.49
C GLY A 15 1.47 -13.96 10.57
N VAL A 16 1.68 -13.51 11.79
CA VAL A 16 2.50 -12.33 12.15
C VAL A 16 3.69 -12.70 13.05
N ASN A 17 3.86 -13.98 13.31
CA ASN A 17 4.89 -14.51 14.20
C ASN A 17 6.22 -14.63 13.46
N SER A 18 7.25 -13.96 13.97
CA SER A 18 8.60 -13.96 13.37
C SER A 18 9.28 -15.34 13.39
N ILE A 19 8.96 -16.21 14.37
CA ILE A 19 9.51 -17.55 14.44
C ILE A 19 8.98 -18.39 13.27
N LYS A 20 7.65 -18.38 13.05
CA LYS A 20 7.02 -19.05 11.89
C LYS A 20 7.54 -18.50 10.58
N PHE A 21 7.74 -17.18 10.51
CA PHE A 21 8.30 -16.55 9.32
C PHE A 21 9.71 -17.09 9.03
N ASN A 22 10.61 -17.11 10.02
CA ASN A 22 11.96 -17.60 9.87
C ASN A 22 12.02 -19.12 9.57
N GLN A 23 11.05 -19.90 10.07
CA GLN A 23 10.93 -21.32 9.74
C GLN A 23 10.57 -21.56 8.27
N GLN A 24 9.70 -20.72 7.69
CA GLN A 24 9.30 -20.84 6.28
C GLN A 24 10.33 -20.21 5.34
N PHE A 25 10.90 -19.06 5.70
CA PHE A 25 11.90 -18.35 4.92
C PHE A 25 13.25 -18.43 5.62
N TYR A 26 13.78 -19.65 5.71
CA TYR A 26 15.03 -19.93 6.41
C TYR A 26 16.28 -19.59 5.57
N ASP A 27 16.12 -19.50 4.25
CA ASP A 27 17.17 -19.10 3.31
C ASP A 27 16.60 -18.34 2.09
N GLU A 28 17.48 -17.87 1.24
CA GLU A 28 17.11 -17.15 0.03
C GLU A 28 16.40 -18.04 -1.01
N SER A 29 16.71 -19.34 -1.02
CA SER A 29 16.10 -20.32 -1.94
C SER A 29 14.61 -20.45 -1.67
N ALA A 30 14.19 -20.54 -0.39
CA ALA A 30 12.78 -20.57 0.01
C ALA A 30 12.03 -19.31 -0.45
N CYS A 31 12.68 -18.15 -0.44
CA CYS A 31 12.09 -16.91 -0.95
C CYS A 31 11.91 -16.93 -2.48
N PHE A 32 12.89 -17.46 -3.23
CA PHE A 32 12.77 -17.64 -4.68
C PHE A 32 11.67 -18.62 -5.04
N GLU A 33 11.55 -19.74 -4.31
CA GLU A 33 10.48 -20.73 -4.50
C GLU A 33 9.11 -20.09 -4.30
N TYR A 34 8.96 -19.35 -3.22
CA TYR A 34 7.72 -18.62 -2.90
C TYR A 34 7.31 -17.63 -3.99
N LEU A 35 8.26 -16.81 -4.50
CA LEU A 35 7.99 -15.90 -5.60
C LEU A 35 7.69 -16.64 -6.91
N ALA A 36 8.36 -17.74 -7.19
CA ALA A 36 8.11 -18.55 -8.38
C ALA A 36 6.69 -19.10 -8.38
N ALA A 37 6.20 -19.58 -7.23
CA ALA A 37 4.84 -20.07 -7.08
C ALA A 37 3.79 -18.97 -7.30
N ILE A 38 4.04 -17.76 -6.82
CA ILE A 38 3.15 -16.60 -7.05
C ILE A 38 3.17 -16.19 -8.52
N LYS A 39 4.36 -16.10 -9.12
CA LYS A 39 4.55 -15.61 -10.49
C LYS A 39 4.00 -16.57 -11.54
N TRP A 40 4.12 -17.86 -11.28
CA TRP A 40 3.72 -18.93 -12.19
C TRP A 40 2.80 -19.93 -11.46
N PRO A 41 1.56 -19.52 -11.14
CA PRO A 41 0.61 -20.39 -10.46
C PRO A 41 0.33 -21.62 -11.32
N ASP A 42 0.11 -22.76 -10.67
CA ASP A 42 -0.17 -24.06 -11.32
C ASP A 42 0.87 -24.44 -12.38
N GLN A 43 2.13 -24.03 -12.18
CA GLN A 43 3.25 -24.22 -13.11
C GLN A 43 3.02 -23.65 -14.52
N THR A 44 2.04 -22.80 -14.70
CA THR A 44 1.80 -22.10 -15.96
C THR A 44 3.00 -21.22 -16.31
N TYR A 45 3.35 -21.15 -17.60
CA TYR A 45 4.42 -20.33 -18.10
C TYR A 45 4.07 -19.78 -19.47
N THR A 46 4.28 -18.48 -19.65
CA THR A 46 4.25 -17.86 -20.95
C THR A 46 5.47 -16.96 -21.09
N CYS A 47 6.30 -17.26 -22.05
CA CYS A 47 7.53 -16.50 -22.29
C CYS A 47 7.22 -15.04 -22.66
N LYS A 48 7.69 -14.09 -21.86
CA LYS A 48 7.51 -12.65 -22.11
C LYS A 48 8.12 -12.15 -23.41
N LYS A 49 9.10 -12.90 -24.00
CA LYS A 49 9.77 -12.51 -25.23
C LYS A 49 9.07 -13.03 -26.49
N CYS A 50 8.54 -14.24 -26.49
CA CYS A 50 8.02 -14.89 -27.70
C CYS A 50 6.67 -15.62 -27.52
N GLY A 51 6.02 -15.52 -26.36
CA GLY A 51 4.72 -16.11 -26.09
C GLY A 51 4.70 -17.65 -25.94
N HIS A 52 5.85 -18.34 -26.08
CA HIS A 52 5.88 -19.80 -25.98
C HIS A 52 5.66 -20.30 -24.57
N SER A 53 4.92 -21.44 -24.42
CA SER A 53 4.48 -21.94 -23.10
C SER A 53 5.40 -22.99 -22.47
N LYS A 54 6.33 -23.59 -23.24
CA LYS A 54 7.23 -24.63 -22.72
C LYS A 54 8.56 -24.03 -22.24
N TYR A 55 9.06 -24.55 -21.12
CA TYR A 55 10.30 -24.11 -20.50
C TYR A 55 11.14 -25.27 -19.99
N CYS A 56 12.42 -25.03 -19.75
CA CYS A 56 13.33 -25.88 -18.98
C CYS A 56 13.91 -25.04 -17.81
N LYS A 57 14.67 -25.70 -16.93
CA LYS A 57 15.36 -25.06 -15.81
C LYS A 57 16.30 -23.96 -16.33
N GLY A 58 16.19 -22.76 -15.75
CA GLY A 58 17.04 -21.62 -16.06
C GLY A 58 18.38 -21.65 -15.31
N LYS A 59 19.18 -20.58 -15.45
CA LYS A 59 20.51 -20.45 -14.83
C LYS A 59 20.46 -20.22 -13.32
N LYS A 60 19.48 -19.45 -12.85
CA LYS A 60 19.30 -19.13 -11.43
C LYS A 60 18.30 -20.08 -10.77
N PRO A 61 18.31 -20.24 -9.44
CA PRO A 61 17.31 -21.02 -8.74
C PRO A 61 15.88 -20.59 -9.16
N PHE A 62 15.02 -21.57 -9.39
CA PHE A 62 13.61 -21.40 -9.80
C PHE A 62 13.38 -20.56 -11.07
N SER A 63 14.44 -20.23 -11.84
CA SER A 63 14.30 -19.54 -13.14
C SER A 63 13.77 -20.49 -14.20
N ARG A 64 12.98 -19.94 -15.13
CA ARG A 64 12.43 -20.65 -16.28
C ARG A 64 13.05 -20.15 -17.57
N ARG A 65 13.64 -21.06 -18.34
CA ARG A 65 14.20 -20.76 -19.65
C ARG A 65 13.27 -21.25 -20.75
N CYS A 66 12.84 -20.35 -21.60
CA CYS A 66 12.05 -20.68 -22.77
C CYS A 66 12.83 -21.62 -23.69
N ILE A 67 12.24 -22.76 -24.08
CA ILE A 67 12.91 -23.72 -24.99
C ILE A 67 13.02 -23.20 -26.43
N ARG A 68 12.12 -22.28 -26.84
CA ARG A 68 12.09 -21.68 -28.21
C ARG A 68 13.12 -20.58 -28.38
N CYS A 69 13.06 -19.53 -27.55
CA CYS A 69 13.89 -18.32 -27.74
C CYS A 69 15.06 -18.19 -26.74
N ARG A 70 15.21 -19.18 -25.85
CA ARG A 70 16.25 -19.24 -24.81
C ARG A 70 16.23 -18.08 -23.80
N TYR A 71 15.17 -17.26 -23.80
CA TYR A 71 14.99 -16.23 -22.79
C TYR A 71 14.90 -16.88 -21.40
N ASP A 72 15.75 -16.41 -20.48
CA ASP A 72 15.84 -16.91 -19.10
C ASP A 72 15.18 -15.90 -18.16
N GLU A 73 14.10 -16.30 -17.51
CA GLU A 73 13.30 -15.45 -16.63
C GLU A 73 13.41 -15.92 -15.19
N SER A 74 13.93 -15.05 -14.31
CA SER A 74 13.97 -15.31 -12.87
C SER A 74 12.63 -14.98 -12.18
N PRO A 75 12.35 -15.56 -11.00
CA PRO A 75 11.16 -15.20 -10.22
C PRO A 75 11.05 -13.70 -9.92
N THR A 76 12.19 -13.01 -9.73
CA THR A 76 12.22 -11.56 -9.44
C THR A 76 12.09 -10.68 -10.68
N ALA A 77 12.36 -11.18 -11.88
CA ALA A 77 12.35 -10.39 -13.11
C ALA A 77 10.99 -9.76 -13.40
N GLY A 78 10.96 -8.44 -13.58
CA GLY A 78 9.74 -7.66 -13.82
C GLY A 78 8.79 -7.58 -12.62
N THR A 79 9.31 -7.75 -11.41
CA THR A 79 8.61 -7.54 -10.14
C THR A 79 9.26 -6.39 -9.37
N MET A 80 8.68 -5.96 -8.26
CA MET A 80 9.30 -4.95 -7.39
C MET A 80 10.58 -5.43 -6.71
N PHE A 81 10.87 -6.74 -6.75
CA PHE A 81 12.13 -7.34 -6.28
C PHE A 81 13.22 -7.36 -7.36
N ASP A 82 12.90 -6.93 -8.60
CA ASP A 82 13.89 -6.91 -9.66
C ASP A 82 15.03 -5.93 -9.34
N LYS A 83 16.26 -6.36 -9.59
CA LYS A 83 17.48 -5.57 -9.37
C LYS A 83 17.67 -5.06 -7.92
N CYS A 84 17.12 -5.78 -6.92
CA CYS A 84 17.47 -5.53 -5.53
C CYS A 84 18.99 -5.64 -5.32
N LYS A 85 19.57 -4.69 -4.57
CA LYS A 85 21.02 -4.61 -4.28
C LYS A 85 21.43 -5.45 -3.06
N PHE A 86 20.49 -6.16 -2.45
CA PHE A 86 20.67 -7.03 -1.28
C PHE A 86 19.85 -8.32 -1.50
N SER A 87 20.06 -9.31 -0.64
CA SER A 87 19.46 -10.64 -0.82
C SER A 87 17.92 -10.58 -0.77
N LEU A 88 17.29 -11.52 -1.47
CA LEU A 88 15.83 -11.65 -1.48
C LEU A 88 15.30 -11.99 -0.06
N LEU A 89 16.08 -12.72 0.73
CA LEU A 89 15.76 -13.02 2.12
C LEU A 89 15.62 -11.74 2.94
N VAL A 90 16.58 -10.82 2.85
CA VAL A 90 16.52 -9.52 3.53
C VAL A 90 15.31 -8.70 3.01
N ALA A 91 15.04 -8.73 1.70
CA ALA A 91 13.85 -8.06 1.15
C ALA A 91 12.55 -8.59 1.77
N PHE A 92 12.42 -9.90 1.94
CA PHE A 92 11.26 -10.54 2.58
C PHE A 92 11.14 -10.15 4.04
N HIS A 93 12.24 -10.11 4.79
CA HIS A 93 12.26 -9.63 6.16
C HIS A 93 11.79 -8.17 6.26
N ILE A 94 12.28 -7.29 5.40
CA ILE A 94 11.85 -5.87 5.38
C ILE A 94 10.34 -5.77 5.11
N VAL A 95 9.83 -6.48 4.10
CA VAL A 95 8.38 -6.50 3.78
C VAL A 95 7.57 -7.04 4.96
N PHE A 96 8.03 -8.12 5.59
CA PHE A 96 7.38 -8.69 6.77
C PHE A 96 7.31 -7.68 7.92
N LYS A 97 8.42 -7.04 8.25
CA LYS A 97 8.50 -6.04 9.33
C LYS A 97 7.59 -4.84 9.06
N ILE A 98 7.64 -4.26 7.85
CA ILE A 98 6.80 -3.10 7.49
C ILE A 98 5.32 -3.46 7.54
N SER A 99 4.93 -4.65 7.07
CA SER A 99 3.52 -5.04 6.96
C SER A 99 2.91 -5.48 8.29
N THR A 100 3.68 -6.14 9.18
CA THR A 100 3.17 -6.77 10.40
C THR A 100 3.34 -5.93 11.67
N LYS A 101 4.34 -5.04 11.74
CA LYS A 101 4.51 -4.18 12.90
C LYS A 101 3.42 -3.10 12.96
N LYS A 102 2.74 -2.98 14.10
CA LYS A 102 1.66 -1.99 14.31
C LYS A 102 2.08 -0.56 14.00
N LYS A 103 3.31 -0.17 14.39
CA LYS A 103 3.84 1.17 14.12
C LYS A 103 4.58 1.29 12.78
N GLY A 104 4.78 0.17 12.05
CA GLY A 104 5.70 0.16 10.91
C GLY A 104 7.16 0.28 11.34
N MET A 105 8.04 0.67 10.42
CA MET A 105 9.46 0.92 10.68
C MET A 105 9.97 2.11 9.85
N SER A 106 10.86 2.90 10.42
CA SER A 106 11.59 3.93 9.67
C SER A 106 12.68 3.30 8.80
N SER A 107 13.15 4.04 7.79
CA SER A 107 14.28 3.58 6.96
C SER A 107 15.60 3.52 7.75
N LEU A 108 15.71 4.29 8.82
CA LEU A 108 16.86 4.26 9.71
C LEU A 108 16.86 2.99 10.58
N GLU A 109 15.72 2.62 11.17
CA GLU A 109 15.57 1.34 11.90
C GLU A 109 15.86 0.14 11.00
N LEU A 110 15.36 0.15 9.75
CA LEU A 110 15.65 -0.90 8.76
C LEU A 110 17.15 -0.95 8.43
N SER A 111 17.82 0.21 8.32
CA SER A 111 19.25 0.30 8.06
C SER A 111 20.06 -0.37 9.18
N HIS A 112 19.72 -0.09 10.43
CA HIS A 112 20.41 -0.68 11.59
C HIS A 112 20.11 -2.18 11.73
N GLU A 113 18.84 -2.59 11.54
CA GLU A 113 18.45 -4.00 11.74
C GLU A 113 19.03 -4.94 10.67
N PHE A 114 19.22 -4.45 9.43
CA PHE A 114 19.70 -5.27 8.31
C PHE A 114 21.09 -4.91 7.80
N GLU A 115 21.82 -4.03 8.50
CA GLU A 115 23.16 -3.57 8.14
C GLU A 115 23.26 -3.06 6.68
N LEU A 116 22.20 -2.38 6.23
CA LEU A 116 22.11 -1.78 4.91
C LEU A 116 22.29 -0.27 5.00
N ARG A 117 22.70 0.36 3.89
CA ARG A 117 22.73 1.84 3.81
C ARG A 117 21.30 2.39 3.89
N GLN A 118 21.08 3.41 4.73
CA GLN A 118 19.79 4.04 4.93
C GLN A 118 19.11 4.47 3.61
N PRO A 119 19.79 5.08 2.61
CA PRO A 119 19.14 5.38 1.32
C PRO A 119 18.63 4.13 0.58
N THR A 120 19.34 2.99 0.69
CA THR A 120 18.90 1.72 0.09
C THR A 120 17.61 1.21 0.75
N CYS A 121 17.55 1.29 2.08
CA CYS A 121 16.32 0.95 2.83
C CYS A 121 15.17 1.88 2.50
N TRP A 122 15.45 3.18 2.37
CA TRP A 122 14.46 4.20 2.04
C TRP A 122 13.86 3.99 0.64
N GLU A 123 14.68 3.71 -0.37
CA GLU A 123 14.23 3.39 -1.74
C GLU A 123 13.43 2.08 -1.78
N PHE A 124 13.87 1.05 -1.06
CA PHE A 124 13.12 -0.21 -1.04
C PHE A 124 11.79 -0.07 -0.28
N LYS A 125 11.80 0.65 0.86
CA LYS A 125 10.57 0.98 1.58
C LYS A 125 9.57 1.72 0.69
N TRP A 126 10.04 2.63 -0.16
CA TRP A 126 9.19 3.32 -1.14
C TRP A 126 8.50 2.33 -2.09
N LYS A 127 9.21 1.34 -2.62
CA LYS A 127 8.59 0.28 -3.44
C LYS A 127 7.52 -0.50 -2.66
N VAL A 128 7.78 -0.80 -1.39
CA VAL A 128 6.79 -1.45 -0.51
C VAL A 128 5.54 -0.59 -0.33
N GLN A 129 5.71 0.70 -0.10
CA GLN A 129 4.61 1.66 0.05
C GLN A 129 3.77 1.80 -1.24
N GLN A 130 4.41 1.82 -2.40
CA GLN A 130 3.71 1.78 -3.69
C GLN A 130 2.86 0.52 -3.85
N ALA A 131 3.35 -0.64 -3.40
CA ALA A 131 2.55 -1.87 -3.39
C ALA A 131 1.40 -1.83 -2.37
N MET A 132 1.49 -1.00 -1.35
CA MET A 132 0.44 -0.82 -0.34
C MET A 132 -0.72 0.05 -0.81
N GLN A 133 -0.55 0.79 -1.89
CA GLN A 133 -1.61 1.59 -2.50
C GLN A 133 -2.89 0.78 -2.69
N SER A 134 -4.05 1.42 -2.48
CA SER A 134 -5.34 0.78 -2.69
C SER A 134 -5.54 0.40 -4.16
N SER A 135 -6.15 -0.77 -4.40
CA SER A 135 -6.57 -1.19 -5.75
C SER A 135 -7.83 -0.48 -6.25
N LYS A 136 -8.46 0.34 -5.40
CA LYS A 136 -9.76 1.00 -5.66
C LYS A 136 -10.93 0.03 -5.92
N GLN A 137 -10.73 -1.28 -5.72
CA GLN A 137 -11.74 -2.31 -5.95
C GLN A 137 -12.67 -2.53 -4.75
N TYR A 138 -12.41 -1.85 -3.64
CA TYR A 138 -13.15 -2.01 -2.38
C TYR A 138 -13.61 -0.66 -1.86
N PRO A 139 -14.59 -0.01 -2.53
CA PRO A 139 -15.13 1.26 -2.06
C PRO A 139 -15.78 1.13 -0.69
N LEU A 140 -15.83 2.22 0.04
CA LEU A 140 -16.52 2.33 1.32
C LEU A 140 -18.02 2.30 1.09
N ASN A 141 -18.75 1.62 1.98
CA ASN A 141 -20.20 1.44 1.90
C ASN A 141 -20.86 1.84 3.23
N GLY A 142 -22.20 1.80 3.26
CA GLY A 142 -22.95 2.15 4.46
C GLY A 142 -22.80 3.64 4.79
N GLU A 143 -22.53 3.95 6.05
CA GLU A 143 -22.28 5.33 6.51
C GLU A 143 -20.80 5.65 6.40
N VAL A 144 -20.47 6.76 5.71
CA VAL A 144 -19.10 7.18 5.42
C VAL A 144 -18.91 8.64 5.82
N TYR A 145 -18.02 8.89 6.77
CA TYR A 145 -17.60 10.25 7.13
C TYR A 145 -16.43 10.70 6.25
N VAL A 146 -16.51 11.94 5.75
CA VAL A 146 -15.47 12.55 4.92
C VAL A 146 -15.13 13.94 5.45
N ASP A 147 -13.83 14.24 5.52
CA ASP A 147 -13.30 15.55 5.93
C ASP A 147 -11.95 15.80 5.24
N GLU A 148 -11.49 17.05 5.25
CA GLU A 148 -10.16 17.41 4.82
C GLU A 148 -9.35 18.02 5.97
N PHE A 149 -8.04 17.73 5.98
CA PHE A 149 -7.12 18.23 7.00
C PHE A 149 -5.73 18.51 6.45
N PHE A 150 -4.98 19.35 7.15
CA PHE A 150 -3.60 19.67 6.81
C PHE A 150 -2.60 18.76 7.53
N ILE A 151 -1.57 18.34 6.78
CA ILE A 151 -0.34 17.73 7.28
C ILE A 151 0.80 18.72 7.04
N GLY A 152 1.61 18.97 8.07
CA GLY A 152 2.75 19.90 8.08
C GLY A 152 2.96 20.51 9.47
N GLY A 153 4.14 21.11 9.68
CA GLY A 153 4.46 21.80 10.93
C GLY A 153 3.66 23.09 11.13
N PRO A 154 3.68 23.67 12.34
CA PRO A 154 3.18 25.02 12.55
C PRO A 154 3.99 26.00 11.69
N GLU A 155 3.30 26.94 11.06
CA GLU A 155 3.92 28.06 10.35
C GLU A 155 3.65 29.32 11.13
N ASP A 156 4.74 30.03 11.51
CA ASP A 156 4.60 31.31 12.19
C ASP A 156 3.93 32.32 11.28
N GLN A 157 2.96 33.05 11.85
CA GLN A 157 2.23 34.20 11.26
C GLN A 157 1.17 33.89 10.18
N LYS A 158 0.86 32.65 9.83
CA LYS A 158 -0.26 32.35 8.89
C LYS A 158 -1.47 31.81 9.64
N ARG A 159 -2.54 32.61 9.70
CA ARG A 159 -3.86 32.20 10.22
C ARG A 159 -4.77 31.75 9.07
N GLY A 160 -5.64 30.78 9.32
CA GLY A 160 -6.66 30.32 8.36
C GLY A 160 -6.19 29.18 7.44
N ARG A 161 -6.87 29.00 6.30
CA ARG A 161 -6.65 27.92 5.33
C ARG A 161 -5.49 28.17 4.33
N SER A 162 -4.63 29.13 4.59
CA SER A 162 -3.42 29.36 3.77
C SER A 162 -2.54 28.12 3.81
N LYS A 163 -2.23 27.56 2.64
CA LYS A 163 -1.49 26.29 2.52
C LYS A 163 -0.06 26.34 3.08
N GLY A 164 0.64 27.45 2.85
CA GLY A 164 2.08 27.47 3.11
C GLY A 164 2.76 26.22 2.57
N ASP A 165 3.60 25.61 3.41
CA ASP A 165 4.23 24.30 3.12
C ASP A 165 3.38 23.08 3.52
N LYS A 166 2.19 23.29 4.09
CA LYS A 166 1.27 22.22 4.48
C LYS A 166 0.64 21.55 3.28
N ARG A 167 0.38 20.25 3.41
CA ARG A 167 -0.35 19.46 2.42
C ARG A 167 -1.77 19.22 2.88
N LEU A 168 -2.72 19.49 1.99
CA LEU A 168 -4.12 19.18 2.21
C LEU A 168 -4.38 17.73 1.87
N VAL A 169 -5.09 17.03 2.73
CA VAL A 169 -5.44 15.62 2.60
C VAL A 169 -6.93 15.48 2.80
N ILE A 170 -7.62 14.83 1.86
CA ILE A 170 -8.97 14.35 2.03
C ILE A 170 -8.94 12.93 2.61
N ILE A 171 -9.85 12.64 3.52
CA ILE A 171 -9.98 11.34 4.17
C ILE A 171 -11.44 10.91 4.21
N ALA A 172 -11.68 9.60 4.00
CA ALA A 172 -12.98 8.98 4.22
C ALA A 172 -12.84 7.81 5.19
N LEU A 173 -13.79 7.68 6.12
CA LEU A 173 -13.85 6.66 7.15
C LEU A 173 -15.23 6.00 7.14
N GLU A 174 -15.27 4.69 6.98
CA GLU A 174 -16.48 3.86 7.04
C GLU A 174 -16.90 3.67 8.50
N LYS A 175 -18.14 3.96 8.82
CA LYS A 175 -18.76 3.66 10.11
C LYS A 175 -19.40 2.27 10.04
N VAL A 176 -19.23 1.48 11.08
CA VAL A 176 -19.86 0.18 11.25
C VAL A 176 -20.57 0.12 12.60
N GLU A 177 -21.48 -0.84 12.79
CA GLU A 177 -22.30 -0.93 14.00
C GLU A 177 -21.47 -0.87 15.29
N GLU A 178 -20.32 -1.57 15.33
CA GLU A 178 -19.44 -1.59 16.49
C GLU A 178 -18.11 -0.83 16.20
N GLY A 179 -18.19 0.46 15.83
CA GLY A 179 -17.02 1.32 15.69
C GLY A 179 -16.74 1.76 14.26
N VAL A 180 -15.54 1.48 13.73
CA VAL A 180 -15.09 2.00 12.45
C VAL A 180 -14.56 0.90 11.52
N GLY A 181 -14.90 0.99 10.26
CA GLY A 181 -14.51 0.08 9.22
C GLY A 181 -13.17 0.44 8.57
N ARG A 182 -13.17 0.57 7.27
CA ARG A 182 -12.01 0.94 6.45
C ARG A 182 -11.89 2.46 6.34
N ALA A 183 -10.70 2.92 6.00
CA ALA A 183 -10.44 4.32 5.69
C ALA A 183 -9.49 4.45 4.50
N TYR A 184 -9.63 5.54 3.76
CA TYR A 184 -8.74 5.93 2.68
C TYR A 184 -8.43 7.42 2.78
N ALA A 185 -7.21 7.81 2.41
CA ALA A 185 -6.80 9.20 2.37
C ALA A 185 -5.97 9.49 1.11
N GLN A 186 -6.11 10.71 0.58
CA GLN A 186 -5.42 11.15 -0.62
C GLN A 186 -5.01 12.61 -0.47
N ILE A 187 -3.83 12.94 -0.99
CA ILE A 187 -3.37 14.33 -1.11
C ILE A 187 -4.20 15.00 -2.19
N ILE A 188 -4.64 16.23 -1.90
CA ILE A 188 -5.37 17.08 -2.83
C ILE A 188 -4.75 18.49 -2.86
N GLU A 189 -4.93 19.18 -3.97
CA GLU A 189 -4.36 20.52 -4.11
C GLU A 189 -5.27 21.59 -3.52
N ALA A 190 -6.60 21.43 -3.57
CA ALA A 190 -7.56 22.36 -3.02
C ALA A 190 -8.79 21.65 -2.43
N ALA A 191 -9.48 22.28 -1.49
CA ALA A 191 -10.77 21.82 -0.97
C ALA A 191 -11.90 22.21 -1.95
N SER A 192 -11.92 21.61 -3.14
CA SER A 192 -12.88 21.89 -4.20
C SER A 192 -13.54 20.62 -4.73
N ALA A 193 -14.71 20.76 -5.36
CA ALA A 193 -15.41 19.61 -5.95
C ALA A 193 -14.59 18.89 -7.02
N GLU A 194 -13.77 19.61 -7.77
CA GLU A 194 -12.89 19.06 -8.81
C GLU A 194 -11.86 18.09 -8.20
N GLU A 195 -11.27 18.46 -7.05
CA GLU A 195 -10.30 17.65 -6.33
C GLU A 195 -10.97 16.51 -5.54
N PHE A 196 -12.18 16.70 -5.06
CA PHE A 196 -12.91 15.70 -4.30
C PHE A 196 -13.49 14.59 -5.20
N THR A 197 -13.96 14.92 -6.41
CA THR A 197 -14.62 13.97 -7.31
C THR A 197 -13.78 12.72 -7.60
N PRO A 198 -12.48 12.81 -7.97
CA PRO A 198 -11.64 11.62 -8.20
C PRO A 198 -11.49 10.73 -6.97
N PHE A 199 -11.43 11.33 -5.77
CA PHE A 199 -11.36 10.60 -4.52
C PHE A 199 -12.67 9.86 -4.23
N PHE A 200 -13.81 10.54 -4.33
CA PHE A 200 -15.13 9.96 -4.13
C PHE A 200 -15.36 8.80 -5.08
N THR A 201 -15.15 8.99 -6.38
CA THR A 201 -15.31 7.95 -7.42
C THR A 201 -14.41 6.74 -7.18
N SER A 202 -13.20 6.96 -6.63
CA SER A 202 -12.24 5.88 -6.40
C SER A 202 -12.50 5.08 -5.12
N TYR A 203 -13.06 5.71 -4.09
CA TYR A 203 -13.05 5.14 -2.74
C TYR A 203 -14.42 5.05 -2.06
N ILE A 204 -15.46 5.66 -2.60
CA ILE A 204 -16.79 5.69 -1.97
C ILE A 204 -17.82 5.16 -2.94
N ASN A 205 -18.65 4.21 -2.49
CA ASN A 205 -19.79 3.75 -3.26
C ASN A 205 -20.82 4.88 -3.39
N ASN A 206 -21.38 5.10 -4.58
CA ASN A 206 -22.36 6.15 -4.82
C ASN A 206 -23.70 5.96 -4.07
N GLN A 207 -23.96 4.75 -3.57
CA GLN A 207 -25.11 4.42 -2.73
C GLN A 207 -24.83 4.63 -1.22
N ALA A 208 -23.58 4.90 -0.84
CA ALA A 208 -23.22 5.13 0.56
C ALA A 208 -23.92 6.39 1.12
N GLN A 209 -24.25 6.37 2.40
CA GLN A 209 -24.68 7.56 3.13
C GLN A 209 -23.44 8.35 3.52
N VAL A 210 -23.09 9.35 2.70
CA VAL A 210 -21.91 10.17 2.95
C VAL A 210 -22.27 11.34 3.86
N ILE A 211 -21.47 11.56 4.90
CA ILE A 211 -21.64 12.66 5.84
C ILE A 211 -20.36 13.51 5.83
N THR A 212 -20.52 14.80 5.53
CA THR A 212 -19.43 15.79 5.49
C THR A 212 -19.78 17.00 6.36
N ASP A 213 -18.79 17.85 6.59
CA ASP A 213 -19.06 19.17 7.12
C ASP A 213 -19.83 20.05 6.11
N GLN A 214 -20.15 21.29 6.50
CA GLN A 214 -20.89 22.23 5.66
C GLN A 214 -20.01 22.99 4.66
N TRP A 215 -18.81 22.48 4.35
CA TRP A 215 -17.95 23.11 3.36
C TRP A 215 -18.60 23.12 1.96
N PRO A 216 -18.68 24.28 1.27
CA PRO A 216 -19.37 24.38 -0.01
C PRO A 216 -18.80 23.49 -1.12
N GLY A 217 -17.52 23.10 -1.05
CA GLY A 217 -16.86 22.22 -2.01
C GLY A 217 -17.52 20.84 -2.14
N TYR A 218 -18.26 20.37 -1.14
CA TYR A 218 -19.00 19.11 -1.19
C TYR A 218 -20.35 19.22 -1.89
N SER A 219 -20.94 20.40 -1.99
CA SER A 219 -22.30 20.59 -2.52
C SER A 219 -22.49 20.07 -3.95
N PRO A 220 -21.56 20.25 -4.91
CA PRO A 220 -21.72 19.74 -6.27
C PRO A 220 -21.77 18.21 -6.34
N LEU A 221 -21.14 17.50 -5.39
CA LEU A 221 -21.09 16.02 -5.34
C LEU A 221 -22.48 15.40 -5.06
N LYS A 222 -23.43 16.16 -4.52
CA LYS A 222 -24.83 15.72 -4.31
C LYS A 222 -25.54 15.30 -5.61
N LYS A 223 -25.03 15.74 -6.75
CA LYS A 223 -25.58 15.31 -8.08
C LYS A 223 -25.39 13.81 -8.29
N GLU A 224 -24.25 13.27 -7.90
CA GLU A 224 -23.89 11.87 -8.08
C GLU A 224 -24.14 11.05 -6.80
N TYR A 225 -23.82 11.60 -5.63
CA TYR A 225 -24.00 10.99 -4.30
C TYR A 225 -25.30 11.46 -3.67
N LYS A 226 -26.44 10.84 -4.04
CA LYS A 226 -27.77 11.27 -3.61
C LYS A 226 -27.99 11.24 -2.11
N ASN A 227 -27.26 10.37 -1.40
CA ASN A 227 -27.33 10.22 0.05
C ASN A 227 -26.27 11.09 0.79
N LEU A 228 -25.65 12.08 0.12
CA LEU A 228 -24.70 12.97 0.75
C LEU A 228 -25.43 14.01 1.61
N LYS A 229 -25.10 14.01 2.90
CA LYS A 229 -25.60 14.96 3.91
C LYS A 229 -24.46 15.84 4.40
N GLN A 230 -24.72 17.14 4.51
CA GLN A 230 -23.79 18.10 5.12
C GLN A 230 -24.36 18.51 6.48
N ILE A 231 -23.55 18.34 7.54
CA ILE A 231 -23.91 18.70 8.91
C ILE A 231 -22.86 19.64 9.50
N PRO A 232 -23.22 20.50 10.49
CA PRO A 232 -22.22 21.33 11.16
C PRO A 232 -21.11 20.47 11.76
N SER A 233 -19.87 20.92 11.69
CA SER A 233 -18.74 20.21 12.32
C SER A 233 -18.80 20.28 13.87
N ASP A 234 -19.33 21.35 14.42
CA ASP A 234 -19.33 21.66 15.87
C ASP A 234 -17.95 21.42 16.52
N ASN A 235 -16.92 22.04 15.94
CA ASN A 235 -15.53 21.87 16.37
C ASN A 235 -15.08 20.37 16.37
N GLY A 236 -15.62 19.56 15.47
CA GLY A 236 -15.31 18.14 15.33
C GLY A 236 -16.15 17.21 16.21
N LYS A 237 -17.03 17.73 17.08
CA LYS A 237 -17.85 16.89 17.96
C LYS A 237 -18.81 15.96 17.20
N ASN A 238 -19.25 16.38 16.01
CA ASN A 238 -20.14 15.58 15.17
C ASN A 238 -19.38 14.50 14.34
N PHE A 239 -18.04 14.47 14.39
CA PHE A 239 -17.18 13.52 13.69
C PHE A 239 -16.11 12.92 14.60
N PRO A 240 -16.44 12.43 15.81
CA PRO A 240 -15.43 12.04 16.80
C PRO A 240 -14.49 10.94 16.31
N ASP A 241 -15.02 9.88 15.68
CA ASP A 241 -14.23 8.76 15.20
C ASP A 241 -13.28 9.17 14.08
N LEU A 242 -13.74 10.03 13.17
CA LEU A 242 -12.92 10.55 12.07
C LEU A 242 -11.78 11.42 12.60
N HIS A 243 -12.05 12.29 13.56
CA HIS A 243 -11.03 13.14 14.18
C HIS A 243 -10.02 12.33 15.01
N ILE A 244 -10.45 11.29 15.72
CA ILE A 244 -9.56 10.34 16.40
C ILE A 244 -8.65 9.63 15.37
N HIS A 245 -9.21 9.20 14.24
CA HIS A 245 -8.43 8.57 13.18
C HIS A 245 -7.38 9.52 12.59
N ILE A 246 -7.75 10.78 12.30
CA ILE A 246 -6.84 11.83 11.83
C ILE A 246 -5.73 12.10 12.86
N MET A 247 -6.09 12.19 14.14
CA MET A 247 -5.13 12.40 15.24
C MET A 247 -4.13 11.25 15.32
N ASN A 248 -4.59 10.00 15.23
CA ASN A 248 -3.76 8.80 15.23
C ASN A 248 -2.82 8.76 14.02
N LEU A 249 -3.30 9.10 12.83
CA LEU A 249 -2.49 9.21 11.61
C LEU A 249 -1.40 10.27 11.77
N LYS A 250 -1.75 11.47 12.24
CA LYS A 250 -0.77 12.56 12.49
C LYS A 250 0.25 12.16 13.56
N GLY A 251 -0.19 11.48 14.62
CA GLY A 251 0.68 10.95 15.67
C GLY A 251 1.66 9.90 15.14
N TRP A 252 1.18 8.99 14.30
CA TRP A 252 2.01 7.99 13.64
C TRP A 252 3.05 8.63 12.70
N LEU A 253 2.65 9.59 11.87
CA LEU A 253 3.57 10.32 10.99
C LEU A 253 4.69 10.98 11.79
N ARG A 254 4.36 11.72 12.86
CA ARG A 254 5.34 12.38 13.72
C ARG A 254 6.27 11.40 14.43
N GLY A 255 5.76 10.23 14.85
CA GLY A 255 6.54 9.25 15.61
C GLY A 255 7.51 8.41 14.76
N ILE A 256 7.25 8.25 13.45
CA ILE A 256 8.05 7.39 12.55
C ILE A 256 8.73 8.18 11.44
N HIS A 257 8.09 9.26 10.96
CA HIS A 257 8.53 10.04 9.81
C HIS A 257 8.64 11.51 10.19
N HIS A 258 9.70 11.89 10.93
CA HIS A 258 9.92 13.26 11.39
C HIS A 258 9.96 14.27 10.24
N HIS A 259 10.38 13.84 9.05
CA HIS A 259 10.42 14.65 7.86
C HIS A 259 9.71 13.92 6.70
N CYS A 260 8.54 14.41 6.33
CA CYS A 260 7.76 13.88 5.21
C CYS A 260 7.95 14.78 4.00
N SER A 261 8.72 14.35 3.01
CA SER A 261 8.77 15.09 1.74
C SER A 261 7.41 15.04 1.04
N LYS A 262 7.14 16.07 0.26
CA LYS A 262 5.86 16.23 -0.47
C LYS A 262 5.58 15.03 -1.38
N GLU A 263 6.60 14.55 -2.08
CA GLU A 263 6.54 13.48 -3.07
C GLU A 263 6.30 12.10 -2.44
N ARG A 264 6.62 11.95 -1.15
CA ARG A 264 6.54 10.66 -0.43
C ARG A 264 5.32 10.56 0.49
N LEU A 265 4.64 11.68 0.75
CA LEU A 265 3.55 11.72 1.72
C LEU A 265 2.42 10.74 1.37
N GLN A 266 2.04 10.62 0.07
CA GLN A 266 1.01 9.66 -0.33
C GLN A 266 1.41 8.22 0.02
N GLY A 267 2.66 7.83 -0.17
CA GLY A 267 3.14 6.50 0.21
C GLY A 267 3.03 6.22 1.72
N TYR A 268 3.21 7.24 2.56
CA TYR A 268 2.99 7.10 4.02
C TYR A 268 1.50 6.96 4.34
N LEU A 269 0.62 7.70 3.67
CA LEU A 269 -0.83 7.54 3.82
C LEU A 269 -1.27 6.13 3.41
N ASP A 270 -0.75 5.63 2.29
CA ASP A 270 -1.04 4.28 1.79
C ASP A 270 -0.51 3.20 2.75
N GLU A 271 0.69 3.35 3.31
CA GLU A 271 1.24 2.44 4.32
C GLU A 271 0.37 2.38 5.59
N TYR A 272 -0.04 3.54 6.10
CA TYR A 272 -0.89 3.62 7.28
C TYR A 272 -2.24 2.92 7.04
N HIS A 273 -2.94 3.29 5.96
CA HIS A 273 -4.25 2.75 5.65
C HIS A 273 -4.22 1.29 5.18
N TYR A 274 -3.13 0.85 4.55
CA TYR A 274 -2.94 -0.58 4.22
C TYR A 274 -2.98 -1.47 5.47
N ARG A 275 -2.27 -1.09 6.52
CA ARG A 275 -2.27 -1.83 7.80
C ARG A 275 -3.58 -1.63 8.56
N TYR A 276 -4.07 -0.40 8.62
CA TYR A 276 -5.32 -0.08 9.30
C TYR A 276 -6.50 -0.88 8.74
N ASN A 277 -6.67 -0.92 7.43
CA ASN A 277 -7.75 -1.63 6.76
C ASN A 277 -7.65 -3.16 6.86
N ARG A 278 -6.53 -3.69 7.34
CA ARG A 278 -6.28 -5.14 7.55
C ARG A 278 -6.06 -5.52 8.99
N ARG A 279 -6.29 -4.59 9.94
CA ARG A 279 -6.03 -4.82 11.37
C ARG A 279 -6.72 -6.04 11.96
N ASN A 280 -7.87 -6.44 11.42
CA ASN A 280 -8.61 -7.62 11.85
C ASN A 280 -8.20 -8.91 11.09
N ASN A 281 -7.32 -8.82 10.07
CA ASN A 281 -6.86 -9.93 9.23
C ASN A 281 -5.35 -9.81 8.98
N MET A 282 -4.58 -9.57 10.04
CA MET A 282 -3.14 -9.36 9.97
C MET A 282 -2.36 -10.61 9.56
N ASP A 283 -2.93 -11.78 9.77
CA ASP A 283 -2.33 -13.07 9.43
C ASP A 283 -2.02 -13.24 7.94
N THR A 284 -2.76 -12.57 7.06
CA THR A 284 -2.56 -12.64 5.60
C THR A 284 -1.88 -11.41 5.00
N VAL A 285 -1.54 -10.42 5.85
CA VAL A 285 -1.06 -9.11 5.38
C VAL A 285 0.24 -9.19 4.59
N PHE A 286 1.19 -10.00 5.06
CA PHE A 286 2.47 -10.23 4.37
C PHE A 286 2.28 -10.90 3.01
N HIS A 287 1.56 -12.02 2.98
CA HIS A 287 1.31 -12.75 1.73
C HIS A 287 0.65 -11.85 0.67
N LYS A 288 -0.42 -11.14 1.04
CA LYS A 288 -1.12 -10.21 0.13
C LYS A 288 -0.19 -9.12 -0.41
N LEU A 289 0.74 -8.63 0.43
CA LEU A 289 1.70 -7.62 0.00
C LEU A 289 2.75 -8.20 -0.95
N ILE A 290 3.30 -9.38 -0.65
CA ILE A 290 4.23 -10.07 -1.57
C ILE A 290 3.58 -10.34 -2.92
N VAL A 291 2.32 -10.79 -2.95
CA VAL A 291 1.56 -10.98 -4.20
C VAL A 291 1.50 -9.68 -5.00
N LYS A 292 1.11 -8.56 -4.37
CA LYS A 292 1.09 -7.25 -5.03
C LYS A 292 2.46 -6.82 -5.54
N MET A 293 3.52 -7.04 -4.78
CA MET A 293 4.90 -6.71 -5.20
C MET A 293 5.41 -7.61 -6.33
N ALA A 294 4.93 -8.86 -6.40
CA ALA A 294 5.32 -9.82 -7.43
C ALA A 294 4.53 -9.65 -8.74
N THR A 295 3.30 -9.12 -8.67
CA THR A 295 2.41 -8.98 -9.84
C THR A 295 2.38 -7.59 -10.44
N ASN A 296 2.68 -6.55 -9.66
CA ASN A 296 2.72 -5.18 -10.14
C ASN A 296 4.03 -4.88 -10.89
N ASP A 297 3.91 -4.35 -12.10
CA ASP A 297 5.07 -3.87 -12.86
C ASP A 297 5.55 -2.52 -12.29
N PRO A 298 6.81 -2.42 -11.82
CA PRO A 298 7.35 -1.17 -11.30
C PRO A 298 7.36 -0.03 -12.31
N LYS A 299 7.38 -0.31 -13.60
CA LYS A 299 7.32 0.70 -14.66
C LYS A 299 5.93 1.31 -14.82
N ARG A 300 4.88 0.53 -14.61
CA ARG A 300 3.49 1.00 -14.67
C ARG A 300 3.18 1.98 -13.55
N LEU A 301 3.63 1.68 -12.34
CA LEU A 301 3.48 2.55 -11.17
C LEU A 301 4.20 3.89 -11.34
N ASN A 302 5.42 3.90 -11.89
CA ASN A 302 6.14 5.14 -12.17
C ASN A 302 5.48 5.99 -13.28
N GLN A 303 4.81 5.36 -14.26
CA GLN A 303 4.08 6.09 -15.30
C GLN A 303 2.77 6.69 -14.79
N GLU A 304 2.08 6.02 -13.87
CA GLU A 304 0.87 6.57 -13.24
C GLU A 304 1.19 7.76 -12.33
N ILE A 305 2.33 7.73 -11.63
CA ILE A 305 2.80 8.85 -10.80
C ILE A 305 3.20 10.05 -11.67
N ASN A 306 3.93 9.83 -12.77
CA ASN A 306 4.35 10.92 -13.68
C ASN A 306 3.19 11.49 -14.52
N ARG A 307 2.03 10.88 -14.53
CA ARG A 307 0.80 11.42 -15.15
C ARG A 307 -0.08 12.18 -14.16
N ALA A 308 0.17 12.02 -12.87
CA ALA A 308 -0.56 12.68 -11.79
C ALA A 308 0.20 13.88 -11.20
N THR A 309 1.42 14.14 -11.68
CA THR A 309 2.22 15.36 -11.45
C THR A 309 2.22 16.24 -12.69
#